data_9c39e269689a61bdde1141d4d897ce10
#
_entry.id   9c39e269689a61bdde1141d4d897ce10
#
_cell.length_a   1.000
_cell.length_b   1.000
_cell.length_c   1.000
_cell.angle_alpha   90.00
_cell.angle_beta   90.00
_cell.angle_gamma   90.00
#
_symmetry.space_group_name_H-M   'P 1'
#
loop_
_entity.id
_entity.type
_entity.pdbx_description
1 polymer ?
#
loop_
_entity_poly.entity_id
_entity_poly.type
_entity_poly.pdbx_seq_one_letter_code
_entity_poly.pdbx_strand_id
1 'polypeptide(L)'
;MKTLKSIKRFALSAMGAAMLLVLTGCVQVDKATGQPTGFIWNTIGSPMAEAIKYFATDKGLGFGVAIIIVTIIVRLIILPLGIYQSWKATLHSEKMNALKHVLEPHQTRLKEATTQEEKLEAQQALFAAQKENGISMFGGVGCFPILIQMPFFSAIYFAAQYTDGVSSSTFLGINLGSPSMILVAFAGILYYLQSLLSLHGVEDEMQRDQLKKMIYMSPLMIVVFSLFAPASVTLYWVVGGFMMILQQFIVNYVVRPKLRQKVREEFAKNPPKASSASTTGGRKDITPNQATAITTTKKHKKRNAGKQHSRK
;
A
#
# COMPACT_ATOMS: atom_id res chain seq x y z
N MET A 1 -12.53 -27.91 10.07
CA MET A 1 -11.95 -26.64 10.55
C MET A 1 -10.43 -26.67 10.76
N LYS A 2 -9.78 -27.79 11.10
CA LYS A 2 -8.29 -27.87 11.27
C LYS A 2 -7.52 -27.70 9.95
N THR A 3 -8.00 -28.26 8.85
CA THR A 3 -7.39 -28.17 7.50
C THR A 3 -7.35 -26.74 6.95
N LEU A 4 -8.41 -25.94 7.17
CA LEU A 4 -8.47 -24.54 6.69
C LEU A 4 -7.46 -23.62 7.42
N LYS A 5 -7.22 -23.88 8.72
CA LYS A 5 -6.19 -23.17 9.51
C LYS A 5 -4.78 -23.56 9.06
N SER A 6 -4.57 -24.82 8.70
CA SER A 6 -3.28 -25.32 8.18
C SER A 6 -2.96 -24.70 6.82
N ILE A 7 -3.93 -24.64 5.89
CA ILE A 7 -3.78 -24.03 4.56
C ILE A 7 -3.47 -22.52 4.68
N LYS A 8 -4.15 -21.81 5.59
CA LYS A 8 -3.86 -20.38 5.83
C LYS A 8 -2.44 -20.15 6.39
N ARG A 9 -1.98 -21.00 7.31
CA ARG A 9 -0.62 -20.93 7.85
C ARG A 9 0.42 -21.25 6.79
N PHE A 10 0.18 -22.27 5.97
CA PHE A 10 1.05 -22.62 4.85
C PHE A 10 1.10 -21.50 3.79
N ALA A 11 -0.03 -20.93 3.41
CA ALA A 11 -0.09 -19.78 2.50
C ALA A 11 0.62 -18.54 3.07
N LEU A 12 0.50 -18.29 4.37
CA LEU A 12 1.19 -17.17 5.03
C LEU A 12 2.71 -17.40 5.11
N SER A 13 3.15 -18.62 5.41
CA SER A 13 4.58 -18.97 5.42
C SER A 13 5.17 -19.01 4.01
N ALA A 14 4.43 -19.49 3.01
CA ALA A 14 4.84 -19.46 1.61
C ALA A 14 4.95 -18.03 1.08
N MET A 15 4.01 -17.14 1.48
CA MET A 15 4.07 -15.71 1.14
C MET A 15 5.24 -15.01 1.84
N GLY A 16 5.53 -15.36 3.10
CA GLY A 16 6.71 -14.87 3.83
C GLY A 16 8.01 -15.35 3.20
N ALA A 17 8.08 -16.63 2.82
CA ALA A 17 9.24 -17.19 2.11
C ALA A 17 9.42 -16.58 0.71
N ALA A 18 8.33 -16.36 -0.05
CA ALA A 18 8.38 -15.67 -1.32
C ALA A 18 8.87 -14.22 -1.17
N MET A 19 8.42 -13.53 -0.11
CA MET A 19 8.87 -12.17 0.20
C MET A 19 10.37 -12.15 0.58
N LEU A 20 10.84 -13.12 1.34
CA LEU A 20 12.27 -13.28 1.64
C LEU A 20 13.08 -13.61 0.38
N LEU A 21 12.59 -14.48 -0.50
CA LEU A 21 13.23 -14.79 -1.79
C LEU A 21 13.29 -13.56 -2.70
N VAL A 22 12.25 -12.72 -2.73
CA VAL A 22 12.27 -11.45 -3.48
C VAL A 22 13.30 -10.48 -2.89
N LEU A 23 13.43 -10.43 -1.56
CA LEU A 23 14.43 -9.59 -0.87
C LEU A 23 15.86 -10.10 -1.08
N THR A 24 16.07 -11.42 -1.13
CA THR A 24 17.40 -12.04 -1.39
C THR A 24 17.73 -12.13 -2.89
N GLY A 25 16.70 -12.10 -3.76
CA GLY A 25 16.85 -12.05 -5.22
C GLY A 25 17.10 -10.66 -5.80
N CYS A 26 17.17 -9.63 -4.94
CA CYS A 26 17.63 -8.30 -5.33
C CYS A 26 19.07 -8.38 -5.88
N VAL A 27 19.43 -7.41 -6.71
CA VAL A 27 20.78 -7.29 -7.27
C VAL A 27 21.82 -7.41 -6.15
N GLN A 28 22.77 -8.30 -6.35
CA GLN A 28 23.91 -8.52 -5.46
C GLN A 28 25.17 -8.04 -6.16
N VAL A 29 26.18 -7.63 -5.40
CA VAL A 29 27.49 -7.34 -5.94
C VAL A 29 28.39 -8.54 -5.67
N ASP A 30 28.92 -9.13 -6.73
CA ASP A 30 29.89 -10.22 -6.64
C ASP A 30 31.18 -9.69 -6.00
N LYS A 31 31.60 -10.33 -4.90
CA LYS A 31 32.77 -9.92 -4.14
C LYS A 31 34.08 -10.10 -4.89
N ALA A 32 34.12 -11.02 -5.87
CA ALA A 32 35.33 -11.30 -6.65
C ALA A 32 35.51 -10.33 -7.81
N THR A 33 34.41 -9.96 -8.46
CA THR A 33 34.43 -9.10 -9.66
C THR A 33 34.05 -7.65 -9.38
N GLY A 34 33.40 -7.37 -8.23
CA GLY A 34 32.83 -6.07 -7.92
C GLY A 34 31.63 -5.68 -8.78
N GLN A 35 31.14 -6.60 -9.64
CA GLN A 35 30.04 -6.33 -10.57
C GLN A 35 28.69 -6.77 -10.02
N PRO A 36 27.59 -6.07 -10.40
CA PRO A 36 26.26 -6.49 -10.02
C PRO A 36 25.89 -7.84 -10.64
N THR A 37 25.20 -8.68 -9.88
CA THR A 37 24.74 -10.00 -10.30
C THR A 37 23.35 -10.27 -9.77
N GLY A 38 22.72 -11.35 -10.24
CA GLY A 38 21.41 -11.81 -9.78
C GLY A 38 20.35 -11.68 -10.86
N PHE A 39 19.18 -12.30 -10.59
CA PHE A 39 18.09 -12.37 -11.56
C PHE A 39 17.61 -10.98 -12.02
N ILE A 40 17.40 -10.06 -11.08
CA ILE A 40 16.93 -8.69 -11.39
C ILE A 40 17.97 -7.92 -12.20
N TRP A 41 19.26 -8.09 -11.88
CA TRP A 41 20.31 -7.48 -12.66
C TRP A 41 20.34 -8.02 -14.09
N ASN A 42 20.41 -9.33 -14.25
CA ASN A 42 20.52 -9.95 -15.57
C ASN A 42 19.30 -9.69 -16.48
N THR A 43 18.09 -9.58 -15.87
CA THR A 43 16.85 -9.41 -16.64
C THR A 43 16.51 -7.95 -16.92
N ILE A 44 16.81 -7.03 -16.00
CA ILE A 44 16.39 -5.63 -16.08
C ILE A 44 17.58 -4.68 -16.01
N GLY A 45 18.50 -4.88 -15.06
CA GLY A 45 19.61 -3.95 -14.80
C GLY A 45 20.64 -3.90 -15.91
N SER A 46 21.09 -5.07 -16.40
CA SER A 46 22.06 -5.15 -17.50
C SER A 46 21.55 -4.54 -18.81
N PRO A 47 20.32 -4.83 -19.29
CA PRO A 47 19.76 -4.13 -20.45
C PRO A 47 19.65 -2.61 -20.25
N MET A 48 19.36 -2.15 -19.03
CA MET A 48 19.36 -0.71 -18.75
C MET A 48 20.77 -0.11 -18.79
N ALA A 49 21.77 -0.80 -18.24
CA ALA A 49 23.16 -0.37 -18.29
C ALA A 49 23.69 -0.30 -19.72
N GLU A 50 23.36 -1.31 -20.54
CA GLU A 50 23.69 -1.34 -21.97
C GLU A 50 23.00 -0.19 -22.74
N ALA A 51 21.71 0.08 -22.43
CA ALA A 51 21.01 1.21 -23.04
C ALA A 51 21.63 2.55 -22.63
N ILE A 52 22.01 2.74 -21.36
CA ILE A 52 22.72 3.93 -20.90
C ILE A 52 24.03 4.08 -21.67
N LYS A 53 24.83 3.03 -21.79
CA LYS A 53 26.10 3.03 -22.52
C LYS A 53 25.88 3.36 -24.00
N TYR A 54 24.91 2.75 -24.65
CA TYR A 54 24.55 3.00 -26.03
C TYR A 54 24.23 4.48 -26.31
N PHE A 55 23.32 5.07 -25.50
CA PHE A 55 22.97 6.49 -25.67
C PHE A 55 24.13 7.41 -25.30
N ALA A 56 24.94 7.07 -24.31
CA ALA A 56 26.01 7.91 -23.82
C ALA A 56 27.20 7.93 -24.80
N THR A 57 27.64 6.75 -25.24
CA THR A 57 28.88 6.58 -26.04
C THR A 57 28.59 6.47 -27.51
N ASP A 58 27.76 5.53 -27.96
CA ASP A 58 27.55 5.26 -29.41
C ASP A 58 26.77 6.39 -30.09
N LYS A 59 25.83 7.03 -29.34
CA LYS A 59 25.12 8.22 -29.80
C LYS A 59 25.79 9.54 -29.40
N GLY A 60 26.82 9.50 -28.56
CA GLY A 60 27.56 10.69 -28.12
C GLY A 60 26.78 11.69 -27.25
N LEU A 61 25.65 11.27 -26.63
CA LEU A 61 24.80 12.17 -25.87
C LEU A 61 25.32 12.45 -24.44
N GLY A 62 26.33 11.67 -24.00
CA GLY A 62 26.84 11.73 -22.62
C GLY A 62 25.95 11.02 -21.63
N PHE A 63 26.54 10.61 -20.49
CA PHE A 63 25.86 9.74 -19.50
C PHE A 63 24.67 10.39 -18.81
N GLY A 64 24.71 11.69 -18.55
CA GLY A 64 23.58 12.38 -17.90
C GLY A 64 22.31 12.34 -18.76
N VAL A 65 22.43 12.68 -20.05
CA VAL A 65 21.29 12.62 -21.00
C VAL A 65 20.84 11.17 -21.21
N ALA A 66 21.79 10.22 -21.29
CA ALA A 66 21.48 8.81 -21.42
C ALA A 66 20.64 8.29 -20.24
N ILE A 67 20.99 8.64 -18.98
CA ILE A 67 20.23 8.29 -17.80
C ILE A 67 18.82 8.88 -17.88
N ILE A 68 18.67 10.13 -18.30
CA ILE A 68 17.35 10.77 -18.47
C ILE A 68 16.51 9.99 -19.49
N ILE A 69 17.05 9.71 -20.67
CA ILE A 69 16.34 8.99 -21.74
C ILE A 69 15.91 7.60 -21.27
N VAL A 70 16.84 6.81 -20.73
CA VAL A 70 16.55 5.45 -20.24
C VAL A 70 15.51 5.48 -19.11
N THR A 71 15.59 6.47 -18.20
CA THR A 71 14.59 6.66 -17.15
C THR A 71 13.21 6.91 -17.74
N ILE A 72 13.09 7.80 -18.71
CA ILE A 72 11.82 8.12 -19.38
C ILE A 72 11.26 6.88 -20.08
N ILE A 73 12.08 6.15 -20.84
CA ILE A 73 11.66 4.93 -21.55
C ILE A 73 11.11 3.90 -20.55
N VAL A 74 11.85 3.63 -19.48
CA VAL A 74 11.41 2.67 -18.44
C VAL A 74 10.12 3.13 -17.76
N ARG A 75 10.00 4.43 -17.44
CA ARG A 75 8.79 5.00 -16.89
C ARG A 75 7.59 4.87 -17.82
N LEU A 76 7.78 5.05 -19.12
CA LEU A 76 6.71 4.86 -20.10
C LEU A 76 6.29 3.39 -20.22
N ILE A 77 7.22 2.45 -20.15
CA ILE A 77 6.93 1.01 -20.15
C ILE A 77 6.12 0.61 -18.90
N ILE A 78 6.45 1.18 -17.73
CA ILE A 78 5.78 0.86 -16.46
C ILE A 78 4.48 1.67 -16.29
N LEU A 79 4.30 2.77 -17.02
CA LEU A 79 3.18 3.70 -16.89
C LEU A 79 1.80 3.02 -16.91
N PRO A 80 1.48 2.07 -17.83
CA PRO A 80 0.18 1.40 -17.83
C PRO A 80 -0.12 0.67 -16.51
N LEU A 81 0.90 0.00 -15.95
CA LEU A 81 0.78 -0.68 -14.66
C LEU A 81 0.59 0.33 -13.52
N GLY A 82 1.33 1.44 -13.55
CA GLY A 82 1.21 2.54 -12.58
C GLY A 82 -0.17 3.20 -12.61
N ILE A 83 -0.73 3.44 -13.80
CA ILE A 83 -2.09 3.98 -13.96
C ILE A 83 -3.13 2.98 -13.43
N TYR A 84 -2.98 1.69 -13.70
CA TYR A 84 -3.89 0.66 -13.21
C TYR A 84 -3.88 0.58 -11.67
N GLN A 85 -2.70 0.65 -11.05
CA GLN A 85 -2.57 0.71 -9.58
C GLN A 85 -3.23 1.97 -9.02
N SER A 86 -2.94 3.13 -9.63
CA SER A 86 -3.53 4.41 -9.24
C SER A 86 -5.04 4.42 -9.41
N TRP A 87 -5.56 3.77 -10.47
CA TRP A 87 -7.01 3.60 -10.68
C TRP A 87 -7.64 2.82 -9.53
N LYS A 88 -7.05 1.69 -9.12
CA LYS A 88 -7.55 0.89 -7.98
C LYS A 88 -7.51 1.68 -6.66
N ALA A 89 -6.40 2.37 -6.40
CA ALA A 89 -6.24 3.18 -5.20
C ALA A 89 -7.26 4.34 -5.17
N THR A 90 -7.47 5.01 -6.32
CA THR A 90 -8.44 6.10 -6.45
C THR A 90 -9.87 5.59 -6.30
N LEU A 91 -10.22 4.43 -6.90
CA LEU A 91 -11.54 3.81 -6.73
C LEU A 91 -11.82 3.52 -5.26
N HIS A 92 -10.85 2.96 -4.55
CA HIS A 92 -10.95 2.72 -3.10
C HIS A 92 -11.16 4.04 -2.33
N SER A 93 -10.37 5.07 -2.63
CA SER A 93 -10.49 6.40 -2.03
C SER A 93 -11.87 7.03 -2.29
N GLU A 94 -12.39 6.97 -3.52
CA GLU A 94 -13.72 7.51 -3.85
C GLU A 94 -14.85 6.73 -3.15
N LYS A 95 -14.71 5.41 -2.99
CA LYS A 95 -15.66 4.61 -2.19
C LYS A 95 -15.61 5.00 -0.71
N MET A 96 -14.42 5.20 -0.13
CA MET A 96 -14.26 5.70 1.24
C MET A 96 -14.89 7.09 1.41
N ASN A 97 -14.64 8.01 0.46
CA ASN A 97 -15.26 9.34 0.46
C ASN A 97 -16.79 9.26 0.44
N ALA A 98 -17.36 8.43 -0.42
CA ALA A 98 -18.81 8.27 -0.54
C ALA A 98 -19.45 7.63 0.71
N LEU A 99 -18.71 6.81 1.43
CA LEU A 99 -19.14 6.15 2.67
C LEU A 99 -18.76 6.92 3.93
N LYS A 100 -18.22 8.13 3.81
CA LYS A 100 -17.74 8.93 4.96
C LYS A 100 -18.76 8.96 6.10
N HIS A 101 -20.02 9.28 5.80
CA HIS A 101 -21.09 9.39 6.78
C HIS A 101 -21.43 8.07 7.51
N VAL A 102 -21.19 6.91 6.87
CA VAL A 102 -21.38 5.57 7.47
C VAL A 102 -20.18 5.17 8.29
N LEU A 103 -18.96 5.54 7.88
CA LEU A 103 -17.71 5.12 8.51
C LEU A 103 -17.28 6.04 9.65
N GLU A 104 -17.65 7.32 9.62
CA GLU A 104 -17.24 8.35 10.59
C GLU A 104 -17.54 7.94 12.06
N PRO A 105 -18.72 7.40 12.43
CA PRO A 105 -18.97 6.97 13.80
C PRO A 105 -18.00 5.87 14.27
N HIS A 106 -17.65 4.92 13.38
CA HIS A 106 -16.69 3.85 13.68
C HIS A 106 -15.27 4.38 13.79
N GLN A 107 -14.89 5.36 12.94
CA GLN A 107 -13.59 6.03 13.00
C GLN A 107 -13.43 6.84 14.28
N THR A 108 -14.49 7.57 14.70
CA THR A 108 -14.50 8.33 15.94
C THR A 108 -14.34 7.40 17.15
N ARG A 109 -15.11 6.31 17.21
CA ARG A 109 -14.96 5.29 18.26
C ARG A 109 -13.53 4.73 18.33
N LEU A 110 -12.89 4.50 17.17
CA LEU A 110 -11.51 4.03 17.14
C LEU A 110 -10.52 5.09 17.65
N LYS A 111 -10.76 6.38 17.37
CA LYS A 111 -9.93 7.49 17.88
C LYS A 111 -10.09 7.68 19.40
N GLU A 112 -11.28 7.50 19.93
CA GLU A 112 -11.63 7.68 21.35
C GLU A 112 -11.24 6.48 22.21
N ALA A 113 -11.03 5.31 21.63
CA ALA A 113 -10.65 4.10 22.34
C ALA A 113 -9.33 4.29 23.09
N THR A 114 -9.34 4.06 24.40
CA THR A 114 -8.18 4.24 25.29
C THR A 114 -7.45 2.94 25.56
N THR A 115 -8.19 1.85 25.72
CA THR A 115 -7.62 0.53 25.99
C THR A 115 -7.31 -0.24 24.70
N GLN A 116 -6.41 -1.20 24.79
CA GLN A 116 -6.05 -2.05 23.64
C GLN A 116 -7.24 -2.91 23.17
N GLU A 117 -8.09 -3.33 24.11
CA GLU A 117 -9.28 -4.14 23.81
C GLU A 117 -10.31 -3.30 23.05
N GLU A 118 -10.63 -2.09 23.53
CA GLU A 118 -11.52 -1.15 22.83
C GLU A 118 -11.02 -0.80 21.42
N LYS A 119 -9.71 -0.59 21.25
CA LYS A 119 -9.11 -0.35 19.93
C LYS A 119 -9.32 -1.51 18.99
N LEU A 120 -9.13 -2.74 19.47
CA LEU A 120 -9.33 -3.95 18.67
C LEU A 120 -10.80 -4.12 18.27
N GLU A 121 -11.75 -3.92 19.21
CA GLU A 121 -13.18 -3.98 18.91
C GLU A 121 -13.61 -2.89 17.91
N ALA A 122 -13.19 -1.63 18.13
CA ALA A 122 -13.51 -0.52 17.23
C ALA A 122 -12.94 -0.74 15.83
N GLN A 123 -11.72 -1.30 15.74
CA GLN A 123 -11.11 -1.64 14.46
C GLN A 123 -11.86 -2.77 13.75
N GLN A 124 -12.29 -3.80 14.47
CA GLN A 124 -13.10 -4.89 13.90
C GLN A 124 -14.45 -4.37 13.40
N ALA A 125 -15.12 -3.49 14.17
CA ALA A 125 -16.38 -2.87 13.77
C ALA A 125 -16.21 -2.01 12.50
N LEU A 126 -15.15 -1.21 12.42
CA LEU A 126 -14.85 -0.42 11.23
C LEU A 126 -14.60 -1.32 10.01
N PHE A 127 -13.84 -2.40 10.15
CA PHE A 127 -13.61 -3.35 9.07
C PHE A 127 -14.86 -4.09 8.63
N ALA A 128 -15.76 -4.42 9.56
CA ALA A 128 -17.05 -5.02 9.26
C ALA A 128 -17.91 -4.04 8.42
N ALA A 129 -18.01 -2.77 8.85
CA ALA A 129 -18.74 -1.72 8.14
C ALA A 129 -18.21 -1.50 6.72
N GLN A 130 -16.90 -1.47 6.55
CA GLN A 130 -16.24 -1.37 5.24
C GLN A 130 -16.60 -2.57 4.35
N LYS A 131 -16.49 -3.80 4.90
CA LYS A 131 -16.78 -5.04 4.16
C LYS A 131 -18.24 -5.16 3.73
N GLU A 132 -19.19 -4.79 4.60
CA GLU A 132 -20.63 -4.78 4.30
C GLU A 132 -20.98 -3.84 3.13
N ASN A 133 -20.19 -2.79 2.96
CA ASN A 133 -20.32 -1.81 1.89
C ASN A 133 -19.39 -2.07 0.69
N GLY A 134 -18.85 -3.29 0.56
CA GLY A 134 -18.05 -3.71 -0.59
C GLY A 134 -16.66 -3.09 -0.65
N ILE A 135 -16.14 -2.54 0.45
CA ILE A 135 -14.76 -2.09 0.55
C ILE A 135 -13.89 -3.26 1.01
N SER A 136 -12.91 -3.62 0.18
CA SER A 136 -11.90 -4.61 0.55
C SER A 136 -10.82 -3.99 1.43
N MET A 137 -10.44 -4.66 2.51
CA MET A 137 -9.31 -4.26 3.36
C MET A 137 -7.99 -4.12 2.58
N PHE A 138 -7.82 -4.91 1.52
CA PHE A 138 -6.67 -4.87 0.61
C PHE A 138 -6.93 -4.06 -0.66
N GLY A 139 -8.12 -3.49 -0.83
CA GLY A 139 -8.53 -2.74 -2.02
C GLY A 139 -7.82 -1.40 -2.19
N GLY A 140 -7.30 -0.84 -1.11
CA GLY A 140 -6.43 0.34 -1.10
C GLY A 140 -4.98 -0.02 -1.34
N VAL A 141 -4.68 -0.79 -2.37
CA VAL A 141 -3.35 -1.11 -2.92
C VAL A 141 -2.26 -1.52 -1.91
N GLY A 142 -2.42 -1.28 -0.60
CA GLY A 142 -1.51 -1.70 0.48
C GLY A 142 -0.01 -1.52 0.16
N CYS A 143 0.79 -2.55 0.41
CA CYS A 143 2.23 -2.59 0.08
C CYS A 143 2.55 -3.09 -1.34
N PHE A 144 1.54 -3.44 -2.15
CA PHE A 144 1.73 -4.00 -3.49
C PHE A 144 2.53 -3.10 -4.46
N PRO A 145 2.35 -1.75 -4.48
CA PRO A 145 3.19 -0.87 -5.28
C PRO A 145 4.67 -0.95 -4.91
N ILE A 146 4.99 -1.09 -3.64
CA ILE A 146 6.37 -1.20 -3.17
C ILE A 146 7.01 -2.49 -3.69
N LEU A 147 6.28 -3.62 -3.63
CA LEU A 147 6.77 -4.91 -4.11
C LEU A 147 7.09 -4.90 -5.60
N ILE A 148 6.28 -4.23 -6.42
CA ILE A 148 6.53 -4.08 -7.84
C ILE A 148 7.67 -3.08 -8.08
N GLN A 149 7.70 -1.97 -7.35
CA GLN A 149 8.67 -0.90 -7.55
C GLN A 149 10.10 -1.32 -7.19
N MET A 150 10.28 -2.15 -6.14
CA MET A 150 11.62 -2.50 -5.62
C MET A 150 12.54 -3.16 -6.65
N PRO A 151 12.12 -4.16 -7.47
CA PRO A 151 12.98 -4.73 -8.50
C PRO A 151 13.45 -3.69 -9.52
N PHE A 152 12.55 -2.82 -10.00
CA PHE A 152 12.89 -1.77 -10.95
C PHE A 152 13.81 -0.71 -10.33
N PHE A 153 13.55 -0.35 -9.06
CA PHE A 153 14.41 0.55 -8.32
C PHE A 153 15.83 0.00 -8.19
N SER A 154 15.97 -1.27 -7.77
CA SER A 154 17.28 -1.91 -7.66
C SER A 154 17.98 -1.97 -9.02
N ALA A 155 17.28 -2.39 -10.07
CA ALA A 155 17.86 -2.51 -11.41
C ALA A 155 18.44 -1.18 -11.90
N ILE A 156 17.68 -0.09 -11.81
CA ILE A 156 18.14 1.20 -12.33
C ILE A 156 19.15 1.87 -11.40
N TYR A 157 19.05 1.64 -10.08
CA TYR A 157 20.07 2.09 -9.13
C TYR A 157 21.45 1.50 -9.51
N PHE A 158 21.51 0.19 -9.68
CA PHE A 158 22.76 -0.46 -10.06
C PHE A 158 23.20 -0.11 -11.48
N ALA A 159 22.28 0.02 -12.44
CA ALA A 159 22.61 0.46 -13.79
C ALA A 159 23.22 1.88 -13.80
N ALA A 160 22.61 2.82 -13.06
CA ALA A 160 23.12 4.18 -12.96
C ALA A 160 24.47 4.29 -12.22
N GLN A 161 24.76 3.36 -11.31
CA GLN A 161 25.97 3.38 -10.51
C GLN A 161 27.13 2.59 -11.13
N TYR A 162 26.82 1.42 -11.74
CA TYR A 162 27.84 0.46 -12.19
C TYR A 162 28.06 0.44 -13.71
N THR A 163 27.38 1.32 -14.49
CA THR A 163 27.72 1.48 -15.91
C THR A 163 29.09 2.15 -16.02
N ASP A 164 30.01 1.48 -16.74
CA ASP A 164 31.36 2.00 -16.96
C ASP A 164 31.33 3.39 -17.57
N GLY A 165 32.10 4.31 -16.97
CA GLY A 165 32.20 5.69 -17.42
C GLY A 165 31.23 6.66 -16.76
N VAL A 166 30.16 6.20 -16.09
CA VAL A 166 29.22 7.10 -15.41
C VAL A 166 29.88 7.85 -14.27
N SER A 167 30.64 7.15 -13.41
CA SER A 167 31.27 7.73 -12.23
C SER A 167 32.32 8.80 -12.50
N SER A 168 32.98 8.73 -13.69
CA SER A 168 33.95 9.72 -14.14
C SER A 168 33.39 10.84 -15.01
N SER A 169 32.08 10.77 -15.30
CA SER A 169 31.41 11.73 -16.21
C SER A 169 30.81 12.91 -15.45
N THR A 170 30.60 13.99 -16.18
CA THR A 170 29.92 15.19 -15.67
C THR A 170 28.67 15.47 -16.51
N PHE A 171 27.65 16.03 -15.86
CA PHE A 171 26.43 16.50 -16.49
C PHE A 171 26.05 17.88 -15.94
N LEU A 172 25.99 18.91 -16.80
CA LEU A 172 25.75 20.30 -16.41
C LEU A 172 26.69 20.80 -15.29
N GLY A 173 27.96 20.37 -15.34
CA GLY A 173 28.97 20.70 -14.31
C GLY A 173 28.88 19.87 -13.04
N ILE A 174 27.94 18.93 -12.94
CA ILE A 174 27.77 18.03 -11.80
C ILE A 174 28.50 16.71 -12.08
N ASN A 175 29.40 16.29 -11.19
CA ASN A 175 30.02 14.98 -11.25
C ASN A 175 28.99 13.89 -10.95
N LEU A 176 28.78 12.96 -11.88
CA LEU A 176 27.78 11.90 -11.76
C LEU A 176 28.16 10.81 -10.75
N GLY A 177 29.44 10.67 -10.43
CA GLY A 177 29.95 9.68 -9.48
C GLY A 177 29.92 10.11 -8.01
N SER A 178 29.62 11.38 -7.71
CA SER A 178 29.57 11.91 -6.34
C SER A 178 28.20 12.51 -6.03
N PRO A 179 27.80 12.61 -4.75
CA PRO A 179 26.55 13.25 -4.36
C PRO A 179 26.50 14.72 -4.78
N SER A 180 25.33 15.20 -5.21
CA SER A 180 25.10 16.60 -5.60
C SER A 180 23.97 17.23 -4.80
N MET A 181 24.27 18.24 -4.01
CA MET A 181 23.29 18.94 -3.19
C MET A 181 22.19 19.61 -4.02
N ILE A 182 22.53 20.06 -5.25
CA ILE A 182 21.57 20.64 -6.18
C ILE A 182 20.52 19.59 -6.57
N LEU A 183 20.94 18.40 -6.98
CA LEU A 183 20.01 17.32 -7.33
C LEU A 183 19.24 16.80 -6.14
N VAL A 184 19.86 16.76 -4.94
CA VAL A 184 19.19 16.41 -3.68
C VAL A 184 18.02 17.37 -3.39
N ALA A 185 18.26 18.69 -3.51
CA ALA A 185 17.24 19.69 -3.32
C ALA A 185 16.10 19.57 -4.35
N PHE A 186 16.43 19.38 -5.63
CA PHE A 186 15.44 19.17 -6.69
C PHE A 186 14.61 17.90 -6.44
N ALA A 187 15.23 16.79 -6.09
CA ALA A 187 14.52 15.56 -5.76
C ALA A 187 13.57 15.79 -4.58
N GLY A 188 14.04 16.40 -3.49
CA GLY A 188 13.21 16.71 -2.32
C GLY A 188 11.98 17.55 -2.67
N ILE A 189 12.14 18.59 -3.46
CA ILE A 189 11.05 19.46 -3.91
C ILE A 189 10.04 18.69 -4.76
N LEU A 190 10.49 17.93 -5.74
CA LEU A 190 9.62 17.18 -6.64
C LEU A 190 8.79 16.12 -5.89
N TYR A 191 9.42 15.36 -4.98
CA TYR A 191 8.71 14.36 -4.18
C TYR A 191 7.76 15.01 -3.16
N TYR A 192 8.10 16.18 -2.63
CA TYR A 192 7.19 16.95 -1.78
C TYR A 192 5.96 17.44 -2.55
N LEU A 193 6.14 18.02 -3.74
CA LEU A 193 5.05 18.43 -4.62
C LEU A 193 4.17 17.25 -5.03
N GLN A 194 4.77 16.12 -5.37
CA GLN A 194 4.05 14.89 -5.70
C GLN A 194 3.21 14.40 -4.50
N SER A 195 3.76 14.45 -3.29
CA SER A 195 3.05 14.08 -2.07
C SER A 195 1.88 15.00 -1.78
N LEU A 196 2.02 16.32 -1.98
CA LEU A 196 0.92 17.29 -1.87
C LEU A 196 -0.19 16.98 -2.88
N LEU A 197 0.17 16.70 -4.13
CA LEU A 197 -0.81 16.37 -5.17
C LEU A 197 -1.58 15.08 -4.86
N SER A 198 -1.01 14.16 -4.09
CA SER A 198 -1.68 12.91 -3.69
C SER A 198 -2.84 13.12 -2.71
N LEU A 199 -2.87 14.26 -1.98
CA LEU A 199 -3.99 14.62 -1.10
C LEU A 199 -5.22 15.12 -1.86
N HIS A 200 -5.06 15.48 -3.14
CA HIS A 200 -6.15 16.06 -3.91
C HIS A 200 -7.35 15.11 -3.98
N GLY A 201 -8.52 15.58 -3.55
CA GLY A 201 -9.78 14.84 -3.62
C GLY A 201 -9.94 13.73 -2.58
N VAL A 202 -9.07 13.64 -1.57
CA VAL A 202 -9.25 12.73 -0.42
C VAL A 202 -10.04 13.46 0.67
N GLU A 203 -11.27 13.02 0.92
CA GLU A 203 -12.22 13.64 1.85
C GLU A 203 -12.37 12.83 3.15
N ASP A 204 -12.08 11.52 3.12
CA ASP A 204 -12.08 10.67 4.31
C ASP A 204 -10.96 11.09 5.26
N GLU A 205 -11.30 11.40 6.52
CA GLU A 205 -10.35 11.95 7.49
C GLU A 205 -9.22 10.98 7.84
N MET A 206 -9.55 9.70 8.06
CA MET A 206 -8.55 8.70 8.44
C MET A 206 -7.53 8.50 7.32
N GLN A 207 -8.00 8.40 6.07
CA GLN A 207 -7.13 8.28 4.91
C GLN A 207 -6.28 9.55 4.71
N ARG A 208 -6.89 10.73 4.89
CA ARG A 208 -6.19 12.01 4.78
C ARG A 208 -5.10 12.18 5.84
N ASP A 209 -5.36 11.77 7.07
CA ASP A 209 -4.38 11.85 8.16
C ASP A 209 -3.20 10.89 7.95
N GLN A 210 -3.44 9.71 7.39
CA GLN A 210 -2.37 8.81 6.96
C GLN A 210 -1.52 9.42 5.85
N LEU A 211 -2.15 10.00 4.83
CA LEU A 211 -1.44 10.66 3.73
C LEU A 211 -0.66 11.88 4.20
N LYS A 212 -1.20 12.70 5.12
CA LYS A 212 -0.48 13.83 5.70
C LYS A 212 0.83 13.43 6.37
N LYS A 213 0.85 12.29 7.07
CA LYS A 213 2.10 11.76 7.64
C LYS A 213 3.11 11.38 6.56
N MET A 214 2.63 10.81 5.45
CA MET A 214 3.47 10.40 4.32
C MET A 214 4.01 11.59 3.52
N ILE A 215 3.33 12.77 3.53
CA ILE A 215 3.80 13.97 2.83
C ILE A 215 5.20 14.39 3.28
N TYR A 216 5.51 14.24 4.55
CA TYR A 216 6.82 14.58 5.09
C TYR A 216 7.78 13.40 5.06
N MET A 217 7.31 12.19 5.34
CA MET A 217 8.16 11.00 5.41
C MET A 217 8.75 10.61 4.05
N SER A 218 7.94 10.65 2.99
CA SER A 218 8.40 10.23 1.66
C SER A 218 9.50 11.14 1.08
N PRO A 219 9.34 12.48 1.03
CA PRO A 219 10.41 13.36 0.57
C PRO A 219 11.65 13.32 1.46
N LEU A 220 11.46 13.25 2.79
CA LEU A 220 12.57 13.16 3.73
C LEU A 220 13.43 11.93 3.46
N MET A 221 12.80 10.77 3.22
CA MET A 221 13.49 9.54 2.92
C MET A 221 14.31 9.65 1.62
N ILE A 222 13.73 10.25 0.56
CA ILE A 222 14.43 10.48 -0.69
C ILE A 222 15.62 11.44 -0.50
N VAL A 223 15.44 12.52 0.24
CA VAL A 223 16.54 13.47 0.56
C VAL A 223 17.66 12.75 1.30
N VAL A 224 17.33 12.00 2.35
CA VAL A 224 18.34 11.26 3.14
C VAL A 224 19.12 10.27 2.26
N PHE A 225 18.43 9.47 1.46
CA PHE A 225 19.12 8.53 0.54
C PHE A 225 19.95 9.26 -0.52
N SER A 226 19.45 10.38 -1.06
CA SER A 226 20.16 11.18 -2.06
C SER A 226 21.45 11.81 -1.55
N LEU A 227 21.54 12.09 -0.25
CA LEU A 227 22.78 12.63 0.36
C LEU A 227 23.96 11.66 0.28
N PHE A 228 23.67 10.35 0.24
CA PHE A 228 24.68 9.30 0.18
C PHE A 228 24.80 8.64 -1.21
N ALA A 229 23.84 8.89 -2.09
CA ALA A 229 23.81 8.32 -3.43
C ALA A 229 24.60 9.17 -4.43
N PRO A 230 25.26 8.57 -5.43
CA PRO A 230 25.87 9.31 -6.54
C PRO A 230 24.83 10.17 -7.29
N ALA A 231 25.29 11.26 -7.91
CA ALA A 231 24.42 12.17 -8.66
C ALA A 231 23.71 11.46 -9.83
N SER A 232 24.29 10.42 -10.42
CA SER A 232 23.65 9.56 -11.43
C SER A 232 22.33 8.95 -10.92
N VAL A 233 22.32 8.44 -9.69
CA VAL A 233 21.13 7.86 -9.05
C VAL A 233 20.14 8.96 -8.66
N THR A 234 20.63 10.08 -8.11
CA THR A 234 19.77 11.21 -7.75
C THR A 234 19.12 11.83 -8.99
N LEU A 235 19.83 11.90 -10.12
CA LEU A 235 19.29 12.33 -11.40
C LEU A 235 18.12 11.44 -11.86
N TYR A 236 18.27 10.12 -11.72
CA TYR A 236 17.16 9.20 -11.95
C TYR A 236 15.95 9.52 -11.06
N TRP A 237 16.14 9.82 -9.77
CA TRP A 237 15.03 10.20 -8.88
C TRP A 237 14.38 11.53 -9.28
N VAL A 238 15.15 12.52 -9.70
CA VAL A 238 14.64 13.79 -10.22
C VAL A 238 13.73 13.58 -11.43
N VAL A 239 14.21 12.84 -12.44
CA VAL A 239 13.43 12.54 -13.64
C VAL A 239 12.21 11.68 -13.31
N GLY A 240 12.40 10.67 -12.46
CA GLY A 240 11.33 9.81 -11.97
C GLY A 240 10.25 10.59 -11.20
N GLY A 241 10.65 11.50 -10.32
CA GLY A 241 9.74 12.38 -9.56
C GLY A 241 8.91 13.28 -10.47
N PHE A 242 9.53 13.86 -11.50
CA PHE A 242 8.82 14.64 -12.52
C PHE A 242 7.76 13.80 -13.25
N MET A 243 8.11 12.59 -13.69
CA MET A 243 7.16 11.67 -14.33
C MET A 243 6.03 11.25 -13.39
N MET A 244 6.29 11.07 -12.08
CA MET A 244 5.26 10.78 -11.08
C MET A 244 4.29 11.96 -10.88
N ILE A 245 4.77 13.20 -10.95
CA ILE A 245 3.91 14.39 -10.92
C ILE A 245 2.98 14.39 -12.12
N LEU A 246 3.50 14.16 -13.35
CA LEU A 246 2.67 14.08 -14.55
C LEU A 246 1.62 12.97 -14.43
N GLN A 247 2.00 11.80 -13.95
CA GLN A 247 1.07 10.70 -13.70
C GLN A 247 0.00 11.10 -12.67
N GLN A 248 0.37 11.79 -11.59
CA GLN A 248 -0.58 12.24 -10.56
C GLN A 248 -1.58 13.27 -11.11
N PHE A 249 -1.16 14.15 -12.02
CA PHE A 249 -2.09 15.05 -12.72
C PHE A 249 -3.12 14.24 -13.53
N ILE A 250 -2.69 13.24 -14.29
CA ILE A 250 -3.61 12.37 -15.04
C ILE A 250 -4.60 11.70 -14.07
N VAL A 251 -4.13 11.19 -12.94
CA VAL A 251 -4.97 10.55 -11.94
C VAL A 251 -5.99 11.54 -11.36
N ASN A 252 -5.55 12.73 -10.96
CA ASN A 252 -6.41 13.71 -10.28
C ASN A 252 -7.47 14.31 -11.21
N TYR A 253 -7.12 14.60 -12.46
CA TYR A 253 -7.99 15.36 -13.37
C TYR A 253 -8.71 14.49 -14.42
N VAL A 254 -8.23 13.27 -14.69
CA VAL A 254 -8.87 12.38 -15.68
C VAL A 254 -9.47 11.15 -15.01
N VAL A 255 -8.70 10.45 -14.17
CA VAL A 255 -9.14 9.18 -13.58
C VAL A 255 -10.14 9.41 -12.46
N ARG A 256 -9.83 10.28 -11.51
CA ARG A 256 -10.65 10.53 -10.31
C ARG A 256 -12.06 11.02 -10.63
N PRO A 257 -12.32 12.01 -11.52
CA PRO A 257 -13.66 12.45 -11.82
C PRO A 257 -14.55 11.33 -12.38
N LYS A 258 -13.99 10.51 -13.29
CA LYS A 258 -14.71 9.35 -13.86
C LYS A 258 -15.06 8.32 -12.81
N LEU A 259 -14.15 8.05 -11.89
CA LEU A 259 -14.38 7.09 -10.80
C LEU A 259 -15.37 7.62 -9.77
N ARG A 260 -15.32 8.91 -9.44
CA ARG A 260 -16.28 9.57 -8.56
C ARG A 260 -17.70 9.46 -9.11
N GLN A 261 -17.89 9.71 -10.40
CA GLN A 261 -19.19 9.51 -11.07
C GLN A 261 -19.64 8.05 -10.99
N LYS A 262 -18.77 7.12 -11.34
CA LYS A 262 -19.05 5.67 -11.27
C LYS A 262 -19.48 5.23 -9.87
N VAL A 263 -18.79 5.68 -8.84
CA VAL A 263 -19.11 5.35 -7.44
C VAL A 263 -20.45 5.95 -7.03
N ARG A 264 -20.78 7.18 -7.44
CA ARG A 264 -22.08 7.80 -7.20
C ARG A 264 -23.21 7.01 -7.84
N GLU A 265 -23.06 6.58 -9.08
CA GLU A 265 -24.05 5.75 -9.79
C GLU A 265 -24.20 4.36 -9.13
N GLU A 266 -23.10 3.74 -8.67
CA GLU A 266 -23.10 2.47 -7.94
C GLU A 266 -23.92 2.58 -6.65
N PHE A 267 -23.69 3.63 -5.85
CA PHE A 267 -24.39 3.84 -4.58
C PHE A 267 -25.80 4.43 -4.73
N ALA A 268 -26.13 5.04 -5.85
CA ALA A 268 -27.51 5.41 -6.17
C ALA A 268 -28.38 4.17 -6.45
N LYS A 269 -27.79 3.13 -7.08
CA LYS A 269 -28.46 1.85 -7.33
C LYS A 269 -28.49 0.92 -6.12
N ASN A 270 -27.42 0.93 -5.32
CA ASN A 270 -27.23 0.12 -4.13
C ASN A 270 -26.84 1.03 -2.96
N PRO A 271 -27.79 1.61 -2.24
CA PRO A 271 -27.49 2.52 -1.14
C PRO A 271 -26.58 1.90 -0.09
N PRO A 272 -25.67 2.70 0.50
CA PRO A 272 -24.81 2.24 1.58
C PRO A 272 -25.61 1.64 2.73
N LYS A 273 -25.18 0.47 3.20
CA LYS A 273 -25.79 -0.16 4.37
C LYS A 273 -25.24 0.54 5.61
N ALA A 274 -26.15 1.13 6.40
CA ALA A 274 -25.80 1.51 7.76
C ALA A 274 -25.36 0.23 8.47
N SER A 275 -24.11 0.20 8.95
CA SER A 275 -23.61 -0.99 9.64
C SER A 275 -24.53 -1.33 10.81
N SER A 276 -25.12 -2.52 10.77
CA SER A 276 -25.88 -3.10 11.86
C SER A 276 -24.96 -3.58 13.01
N ALA A 277 -23.66 -3.29 12.95
CA ALA A 277 -22.78 -3.35 14.09
C ALA A 277 -23.26 -2.31 15.10
N SER A 278 -24.46 -2.59 15.59
CA SER A 278 -25.15 -1.86 16.63
C SER A 278 -24.18 -1.62 17.77
N THR A 279 -24.27 -0.46 18.30
CA THR A 279 -24.12 0.03 19.67
C THR A 279 -24.44 -0.98 20.79
N THR A 280 -24.37 -2.27 20.53
CA THR A 280 -24.55 -3.30 21.53
C THR A 280 -23.30 -4.16 21.61
N GLY A 281 -22.24 -3.61 22.25
CA GLY A 281 -21.43 -4.39 23.15
C GLY A 281 -22.29 -4.82 24.33
N GLY A 282 -23.52 -5.24 24.06
CA GLY A 282 -24.42 -5.89 25.00
C GLY A 282 -24.09 -7.38 24.92
N ARG A 283 -23.47 -7.91 25.97
CA ARG A 283 -23.66 -9.30 26.35
C ARG A 283 -25.09 -9.65 25.97
N LYS A 284 -25.29 -10.66 25.13
CA LYS A 284 -26.59 -11.26 24.93
C LYS A 284 -27.12 -11.57 26.33
N ASP A 285 -28.10 -10.79 26.79
CA ASP A 285 -28.74 -11.08 28.05
C ASP A 285 -29.47 -12.41 27.88
N ILE A 286 -28.84 -13.46 28.39
CA ILE A 286 -29.40 -14.81 28.43
C ILE A 286 -30.23 -15.02 29.66
N THR A 287 -30.66 -13.93 30.35
CA THR A 287 -31.59 -14.01 31.46
C THR A 287 -32.90 -14.54 30.88
N PRO A 288 -33.38 -15.71 31.32
CA PRO A 288 -34.64 -16.24 30.83
C PRO A 288 -35.75 -15.26 31.23
N ASN A 289 -36.55 -14.87 30.23
CA ASN A 289 -37.66 -13.97 30.42
C ASN A 289 -38.62 -14.61 31.45
N GLN A 290 -38.64 -14.12 32.70
CA GLN A 290 -39.48 -14.62 33.81
C GLN A 290 -40.98 -14.56 33.51
N ALA A 291 -41.40 -13.95 32.42
CA ALA A 291 -42.81 -13.83 32.07
C ALA A 291 -43.46 -15.12 31.52
N THR A 292 -42.68 -16.19 31.23
CA THR A 292 -43.21 -17.44 30.67
C THR A 292 -43.32 -18.59 31.72
N ALA A 293 -42.99 -18.32 32.99
CA ALA A 293 -42.97 -19.34 34.05
C ALA A 293 -44.30 -19.47 34.83
N ILE A 294 -45.38 -18.75 34.50
CA ILE A 294 -46.58 -18.71 35.32
C ILE A 294 -47.80 -19.47 34.72
N THR A 295 -47.64 -20.27 33.67
CA THR A 295 -48.82 -20.96 33.12
C THR A 295 -48.58 -22.45 32.83
N THR A 296 -48.04 -23.20 33.79
CA THR A 296 -48.17 -24.67 33.79
C THR A 296 -48.27 -25.22 35.21
N THR A 297 -49.26 -24.78 35.92
CA THR A 297 -49.81 -25.58 37.04
C THR A 297 -51.00 -26.35 36.50
N LYS A 298 -50.81 -27.63 36.18
CA LYS A 298 -51.78 -28.72 36.43
C LYS A 298 -51.37 -29.98 35.66
N LYS A 299 -50.98 -30.93 36.41
CA LYS A 299 -51.04 -32.38 36.30
C LYS A 299 -49.69 -33.05 36.58
N HIS A 300 -49.32 -33.08 37.84
CA HIS A 300 -48.52 -34.16 38.34
C HIS A 300 -49.44 -35.28 38.84
N LYS A 301 -49.63 -36.28 38.00
CA LYS A 301 -50.15 -37.54 38.35
C LYS A 301 -49.12 -38.24 39.25
N LYS A 302 -49.55 -38.56 40.48
CA LYS A 302 -48.81 -39.41 41.44
C LYS A 302 -48.33 -40.70 40.80
N ARG A 303 -47.03 -40.85 40.69
CA ARG A 303 -46.39 -42.17 40.50
C ARG A 303 -45.10 -42.14 41.30
N ASN A 304 -45.07 -43.04 42.29
CA ASN A 304 -44.00 -43.42 43.21
C ASN A 304 -44.22 -43.00 44.66
N ALA A 305 -45.39 -43.36 45.19
CA ALA A 305 -45.56 -43.57 46.63
C ALA A 305 -45.53 -45.09 46.83
N GLY A 306 -44.49 -45.60 47.41
CA GLY A 306 -44.38 -47.00 47.80
C GLY A 306 -43.16 -47.71 47.32
N LYS A 307 -42.05 -47.54 48.02
CA LYS A 307 -40.98 -48.53 48.25
C LYS A 307 -39.86 -47.89 49.08
N GLN A 308 -40.09 -47.80 50.39
CA GLN A 308 -38.99 -47.86 51.36
C GLN A 308 -39.24 -49.04 52.26
N HIS A 309 -38.57 -50.11 52.00
CA HIS A 309 -38.40 -51.20 52.94
C HIS A 309 -37.18 -50.92 53.80
N SER A 310 -37.42 -50.83 55.10
CA SER A 310 -36.46 -50.89 56.19
C SER A 310 -35.53 -52.09 56.07
N ARG A 311 -34.25 -51.88 56.30
CA ARG A 311 -33.35 -52.93 56.82
C ARG A 311 -32.62 -52.39 58.04
N LYS A 312 -32.74 -53.27 59.04
CA LYS A 312 -32.07 -53.20 60.33
C LYS A 312 -30.56 -53.09 60.19
#